data_49e7f6fb63915a69b94d7f386db71b40
#
_entry.id   49e7f6fb63915a69b94d7f386db71b40
#
_cell.length_a   1.000
_cell.length_b   1.000
_cell.length_c   1.000
_cell.angle_alpha   90.00
_cell.angle_beta   90.00
_cell.angle_gamma   90.00
#
_symmetry.space_group_name_H-M   'P 1'
#
loop_
_entity.id
_entity.type
_entity.pdbx_description
1 polymer ?
#
loop_
_entity_poly.entity_id
_entity_poly.type
_entity_poly.pdbx_seq_one_letter_code
_entity_poly.pdbx_strand_id
1 'polypeptide(L)'
;KVNKGQLNQFRKILHKKNNIGIKITYKEQLSPRGLPDAFLLGEKFIEKDNVALILGDNFFYGQSLTAQLKQCVKLKSGARVFLHPVKNPSLYGVANINKKNKISRIIEKPKKTSSNLAITGLYFFDNKVVDYSKKLKPSQRHELEIADLLNKYRSNNRLKAEFIGRGGTWLDTGNIEDFYSASNYVSS
;
A
#
# COMPACT_ATOMS: atom_id res chain seq x y z
N LYS A 1 2.61 -3.21 -11.55
CA LYS A 1 4.03 -3.56 -11.63
C LYS A 1 4.18 -5.08 -11.56
N VAL A 2 5.06 -5.66 -12.35
CA VAL A 2 5.35 -7.10 -12.38
C VAL A 2 6.86 -7.32 -12.33
N ASN A 3 7.30 -8.45 -11.80
CA ASN A 3 8.71 -8.82 -11.78
C ASN A 3 9.21 -9.19 -13.17
N LYS A 4 10.53 -9.13 -13.35
CA LYS A 4 11.18 -9.48 -14.62
C LYS A 4 10.75 -10.88 -15.07
N GLY A 5 10.35 -11.01 -16.34
CA GLY A 5 9.95 -12.28 -16.96
C GLY A 5 8.51 -12.74 -16.70
N GLN A 6 7.76 -12.08 -15.79
CA GLN A 6 6.37 -12.46 -15.47
C GLN A 6 5.30 -11.75 -16.30
N LEU A 7 5.70 -10.77 -17.11
CA LEU A 7 4.79 -9.90 -17.86
C LEU A 7 3.78 -10.68 -18.73
N ASN A 8 4.26 -11.72 -19.42
CA ASN A 8 3.40 -12.53 -20.30
C ASN A 8 2.36 -13.35 -19.54
N GLN A 9 2.67 -13.79 -18.32
CA GLN A 9 1.71 -14.50 -17.47
C GLN A 9 0.59 -13.57 -17.03
N PHE A 10 0.91 -12.35 -16.57
CA PHE A 10 -0.10 -11.35 -16.20
C PHE A 10 -0.95 -10.92 -17.41
N ARG A 11 -0.37 -10.79 -18.60
CA ARG A 11 -1.12 -10.49 -19.82
C ARG A 11 -2.11 -11.59 -20.22
N LYS A 12 -1.81 -12.86 -19.91
CA LYS A 12 -2.72 -13.98 -20.13
C LYS A 12 -3.91 -13.96 -19.17
N ILE A 13 -3.66 -13.64 -17.91
CA ILE A 13 -4.70 -13.60 -16.85
C ILE A 13 -5.58 -12.35 -16.99
N LEU A 14 -4.95 -11.19 -17.23
CA LEU A 14 -5.62 -9.89 -17.32
C LEU A 14 -5.64 -9.42 -18.78
N HIS A 15 -6.54 -9.96 -19.59
CA HIS A 15 -6.65 -9.62 -21.01
C HIS A 15 -6.93 -8.12 -21.24
N LYS A 16 -6.52 -7.61 -22.41
CA LYS A 16 -6.83 -6.22 -22.84
C LYS A 16 -8.32 -5.90 -22.84
N LYS A 17 -9.16 -6.88 -23.19
CA LYS A 17 -10.63 -6.80 -23.11
C LYS A 17 -11.09 -7.46 -21.80
N ASN A 18 -10.72 -6.87 -20.67
CA ASN A 18 -11.23 -7.33 -19.38
C ASN A 18 -12.63 -6.75 -19.13
N ASN A 19 -13.50 -7.56 -18.56
CA ASN A 19 -14.86 -7.13 -18.19
C ASN A 19 -14.88 -6.29 -16.88
N ILE A 20 -13.71 -5.84 -16.41
CA ILE A 20 -13.56 -5.09 -15.15
C ILE A 20 -13.84 -3.59 -15.37
N GLY A 21 -13.91 -3.14 -16.63
CA GLY A 21 -14.19 -1.74 -16.96
C GLY A 21 -13.02 -0.78 -16.71
N ILE A 22 -11.78 -1.28 -16.61
CA ILE A 22 -10.57 -0.48 -16.39
C ILE A 22 -9.56 -0.64 -17.52
N LYS A 23 -8.78 0.41 -17.79
CA LYS A 23 -7.64 0.38 -18.71
C LYS A 23 -6.41 -0.14 -17.96
N ILE A 24 -5.86 -1.28 -18.42
CA ILE A 24 -4.68 -1.89 -17.81
C ILE A 24 -3.43 -1.56 -18.62
N THR A 25 -2.43 -1.01 -17.94
CA THR A 25 -1.08 -0.76 -18.47
C THR A 25 -0.08 -1.57 -17.65
N TYR A 26 0.86 -2.24 -18.33
CA TYR A 26 1.86 -3.07 -17.68
C TYR A 26 3.21 -2.38 -17.66
N LYS A 27 3.87 -2.45 -16.50
CA LYS A 27 5.24 -1.98 -16.34
C LYS A 27 6.05 -3.01 -15.58
N GLU A 28 7.16 -3.44 -16.16
CA GLU A 28 8.06 -4.40 -15.55
C GLU A 28 9.07 -3.70 -14.66
N GLN A 29 9.31 -4.23 -13.45
CA GLN A 29 10.40 -3.82 -12.59
C GLN A 29 11.54 -4.83 -12.72
N LEU A 30 12.70 -4.38 -13.20
CA LEU A 30 13.83 -5.24 -13.53
C LEU A 30 14.56 -5.80 -12.30
N SER A 31 14.49 -5.08 -11.17
CA SER A 31 15.09 -5.49 -9.89
C SER A 31 14.23 -5.01 -8.72
N PRO A 32 14.23 -5.69 -7.58
CA PRO A 32 13.49 -5.28 -6.39
C PRO A 32 14.15 -4.02 -5.78
N ARG A 33 13.54 -2.85 -5.99
CA ARG A 33 14.02 -1.55 -5.50
C ARG A 33 13.10 -0.93 -4.47
N GLY A 34 12.16 -1.71 -3.95
CA GLY A 34 11.16 -1.27 -2.98
C GLY A 34 9.88 -0.73 -3.62
N LEU A 35 8.86 -0.49 -2.77
CA LEU A 35 7.54 -0.06 -3.22
C LEU A 35 7.52 1.33 -3.86
N PRO A 36 8.22 2.36 -3.33
CA PRO A 36 8.25 3.69 -3.95
C PRO A 36 8.80 3.73 -5.37
N ASP A 37 9.61 2.75 -5.80
CA ASP A 37 10.07 2.63 -7.18
C ASP A 37 8.90 2.46 -8.18
N ALA A 38 7.76 1.95 -7.73
CA ALA A 38 6.57 1.87 -8.58
C ALA A 38 6.09 3.25 -9.05
N PHE A 39 6.23 4.30 -8.24
CA PHE A 39 5.87 5.67 -8.62
C PHE A 39 6.86 6.26 -9.63
N LEU A 40 8.15 5.91 -9.53
CA LEU A 40 9.17 6.32 -10.49
C LEU A 40 8.95 5.65 -11.84
N LEU A 41 8.68 4.35 -11.84
CA LEU A 41 8.35 3.60 -13.05
C LEU A 41 7.03 4.05 -13.68
N GLY A 42 6.08 4.46 -12.86
CA GLY A 42 4.75 4.92 -13.24
C GLY A 42 4.62 6.41 -13.50
N GLU A 43 5.69 7.21 -13.42
CA GLU A 43 5.63 8.67 -13.50
C GLU A 43 4.84 9.18 -14.72
N LYS A 44 5.12 8.67 -15.92
CA LYS A 44 4.40 9.02 -17.15
C LYS A 44 2.93 8.58 -17.17
N PHE A 45 2.56 7.62 -16.32
CA PHE A 45 1.18 7.15 -16.18
C PHE A 45 0.42 7.97 -15.14
N ILE A 46 1.10 8.39 -14.08
CA ILE A 46 0.52 9.18 -12.98
C ILE A 46 0.32 10.64 -13.42
N GLU A 47 1.30 11.22 -14.13
CA GLU A 47 1.28 12.63 -14.58
C GLU A 47 0.92 13.59 -13.43
N LYS A 48 -0.25 14.22 -13.53
CA LYS A 48 -0.76 15.20 -12.55
C LYS A 48 -1.84 14.61 -11.64
N ASP A 49 -2.19 13.34 -11.82
CA ASP A 49 -3.29 12.72 -11.10
C ASP A 49 -2.87 12.25 -9.69
N ASN A 50 -3.84 12.11 -8.83
CA ASN A 50 -3.69 11.36 -7.60
C ASN A 50 -3.59 9.88 -7.92
N VAL A 51 -2.93 9.12 -7.05
CA VAL A 51 -2.67 7.70 -7.29
C VAL A 51 -3.03 6.85 -6.08
N ALA A 52 -3.65 5.70 -6.34
CA ALA A 52 -3.76 4.63 -5.37
C ALA A 52 -2.72 3.55 -5.68
N LEU A 53 -2.04 3.06 -4.64
CA LEU A 53 -1.17 1.89 -4.71
C LEU A 53 -1.81 0.78 -3.89
N ILE A 54 -2.04 -0.36 -4.53
CA ILE A 54 -2.47 -1.59 -3.86
C ILE A 54 -1.45 -2.70 -4.14
N LEU A 55 -1.09 -3.45 -3.11
CA LEU A 55 -0.23 -4.63 -3.25
C LEU A 55 -1.07 -5.82 -3.72
N GLY A 56 -0.55 -6.58 -4.68
CA GLY A 56 -1.30 -7.65 -5.34
C GLY A 56 -1.54 -8.90 -4.50
N ASP A 57 -0.88 -9.01 -3.37
CA ASP A 57 -0.99 -10.06 -2.36
C ASP A 57 -1.86 -9.65 -1.16
N ASN A 58 -2.46 -8.47 -1.19
CA ASN A 58 -3.29 -7.98 -0.09
C ASN A 58 -4.77 -8.17 -0.39
N PHE A 59 -5.45 -8.85 0.52
CA PHE A 59 -6.90 -9.07 0.49
C PHE A 59 -7.58 -8.14 1.49
N PHE A 60 -8.60 -7.42 1.04
CA PHE A 60 -9.41 -6.51 1.85
C PHE A 60 -10.88 -6.87 1.72
N TYR A 61 -11.57 -6.97 2.85
CA TYR A 61 -13.01 -7.15 2.88
C TYR A 61 -13.63 -6.33 4.02
N GLY A 62 -14.85 -5.86 3.84
CA GLY A 62 -15.60 -5.16 4.90
C GLY A 62 -16.73 -4.31 4.36
N GLN A 63 -17.83 -4.24 5.10
CA GLN A 63 -19.05 -3.51 4.70
C GLN A 63 -18.79 -2.01 4.49
N SER A 64 -17.93 -1.38 5.30
CA SER A 64 -17.61 0.04 5.19
C SER A 64 -16.49 0.36 4.18
N LEU A 65 -15.80 -0.66 3.64
CA LEU A 65 -14.62 -0.46 2.81
C LEU A 65 -14.92 0.38 1.57
N THR A 66 -16.00 0.08 0.85
CA THR A 66 -16.39 0.84 -0.35
C THR A 66 -16.61 2.32 -0.05
N ALA A 67 -17.26 2.66 1.06
CA ALA A 67 -17.48 4.04 1.47
C ALA A 67 -16.14 4.73 1.82
N GLN A 68 -15.25 4.05 2.53
CA GLN A 68 -13.91 4.53 2.85
C GLN A 68 -13.08 4.79 1.60
N LEU A 69 -13.09 3.85 0.63
CA LEU A 69 -12.40 4.02 -0.65
C LEU A 69 -12.92 5.24 -1.42
N LYS A 70 -14.25 5.41 -1.50
CA LYS A 70 -14.87 6.59 -2.12
C LYS A 70 -14.45 7.90 -1.46
N GLN A 71 -14.18 7.91 -0.16
CA GLN A 71 -13.62 9.07 0.53
C GLN A 71 -12.13 9.27 0.24
N CYS A 72 -11.37 8.17 0.13
CA CYS A 72 -9.94 8.24 -0.17
C CYS A 72 -9.67 8.76 -1.58
N VAL A 73 -10.47 8.38 -2.59
CA VAL A 73 -10.30 8.89 -3.97
C VAL A 73 -10.61 10.38 -4.12
N LYS A 74 -11.33 10.99 -3.17
CA LYS A 74 -11.57 12.44 -3.11
C LYS A 74 -10.39 13.22 -2.50
N LEU A 75 -9.24 12.58 -2.30
CA LEU A 75 -8.03 13.21 -1.77
C LEU A 75 -7.64 14.41 -2.63
N LYS A 76 -7.58 15.61 -2.01
CA LYS A 76 -7.11 16.83 -2.70
C LYS A 76 -5.60 17.01 -2.56
N SER A 77 -5.03 16.63 -1.43
CA SER A 77 -3.60 16.71 -1.16
C SER A 77 -3.19 15.80 -0.02
N GLY A 78 -1.92 15.38 0.00
CA GLY A 78 -1.34 14.54 1.03
C GLY A 78 -1.45 13.05 0.72
N ALA A 79 -1.47 12.23 1.77
CA ALA A 79 -1.59 10.80 1.68
C ALA A 79 -2.57 10.22 2.69
N ARG A 80 -3.14 9.06 2.37
CA ARG A 80 -3.94 8.24 3.27
C ARG A 80 -3.42 6.81 3.26
N VAL A 81 -3.36 6.19 4.43
CA VAL A 81 -2.95 4.80 4.61
C VAL A 81 -3.96 4.08 5.48
N PHE A 82 -4.18 2.81 5.17
CA PHE A 82 -5.04 1.97 5.98
C PHE A 82 -4.22 1.26 7.04
N LEU A 83 -4.70 1.28 8.28
CA LEU A 83 -4.11 0.62 9.43
C LEU A 83 -4.99 -0.53 9.88
N HIS A 84 -4.35 -1.64 10.27
CA HIS A 84 -5.02 -2.81 10.83
C HIS A 84 -4.22 -3.37 12.01
N PRO A 85 -4.87 -3.73 13.14
CA PRO A 85 -4.17 -4.37 14.24
C PRO A 85 -3.75 -5.80 13.87
N VAL A 86 -2.50 -6.15 14.15
CA VAL A 86 -1.93 -7.47 13.85
C VAL A 86 -1.32 -8.11 15.09
N LYS A 87 -1.19 -9.45 15.08
CA LYS A 87 -0.53 -10.21 16.15
C LYS A 87 0.99 -10.04 16.10
N ASN A 88 1.58 -10.02 14.90
CA ASN A 88 3.03 -9.98 14.68
C ASN A 88 3.45 -8.69 13.96
N PRO A 89 3.51 -7.54 14.66
CA PRO A 89 3.78 -6.25 14.01
C PRO A 89 5.20 -6.13 13.42
N SER A 90 6.15 -6.94 13.87
CA SER A 90 7.53 -6.95 13.34
C SER A 90 7.65 -7.36 11.86
N LEU A 91 6.61 -7.93 11.27
CA LEU A 91 6.58 -8.31 9.87
C LEU A 91 6.24 -7.14 8.93
N TYR A 92 5.71 -6.05 9.46
CA TYR A 92 5.10 -4.95 8.70
C TYR A 92 5.71 -3.59 9.03
N GLY A 93 5.44 -2.60 8.20
CA GLY A 93 5.54 -1.22 8.61
C GLY A 93 4.52 -0.93 9.71
N VAL A 94 4.94 -0.36 10.84
CA VAL A 94 4.09 -0.12 12.01
C VAL A 94 3.91 1.36 12.25
N ALA A 95 2.67 1.78 12.44
CA ALA A 95 2.32 3.15 12.79
C ALA A 95 2.01 3.28 14.28
N ASN A 96 2.61 4.28 14.93
CA ASN A 96 2.16 4.76 16.23
C ASN A 96 1.20 5.93 16.03
N ILE A 97 0.08 5.93 16.74
CA ILE A 97 -0.90 7.01 16.73
C ILE A 97 -0.92 7.74 18.07
N ASN A 98 -1.19 9.03 18.05
CA ASN A 98 -1.37 9.83 19.25
C ASN A 98 -2.85 9.86 19.69
N LYS A 99 -3.14 10.51 20.83
CA LYS A 99 -4.49 10.66 21.39
C LYS A 99 -5.50 11.35 20.44
N LYS A 100 -5.02 12.03 19.39
CA LYS A 100 -5.85 12.68 18.35
C LYS A 100 -5.98 11.83 17.09
N ASN A 101 -5.68 10.53 17.15
CA ASN A 101 -5.67 9.58 16.02
C ASN A 101 -4.77 10.01 14.85
N LYS A 102 -3.74 10.83 15.11
CA LYS A 102 -2.74 11.18 14.10
C LYS A 102 -1.54 10.26 14.21
N ILE A 103 -0.99 9.87 13.07
CA ILE A 103 0.24 9.10 12.99
C ILE A 103 1.39 9.95 13.53
N SER A 104 2.01 9.51 14.64
CA SER A 104 3.13 10.18 15.28
C SER A 104 4.48 9.62 14.83
N ARG A 105 4.54 8.35 14.47
CA ARG A 105 5.74 7.65 14.03
C ARG A 105 5.39 6.48 13.11
N ILE A 106 6.27 6.20 12.16
CA ILE A 106 6.23 5.00 11.30
C ILE A 106 7.60 4.36 11.34
N ILE A 107 7.64 3.04 11.55
CA ILE A 107 8.86 2.25 11.58
C ILE A 107 8.66 1.02 10.69
N GLU A 108 9.59 0.79 9.77
CA GLU A 108 9.59 -0.40 8.93
C GLU A 108 10.12 -1.59 9.73
N LYS A 109 9.33 -2.68 9.78
CA LYS A 109 9.67 -3.97 10.38
C LYS A 109 10.43 -3.85 11.72
N PRO A 110 9.84 -3.21 12.74
CA PRO A 110 10.53 -2.94 14.00
C PRO A 110 10.81 -4.24 14.77
N LYS A 111 12.02 -4.41 15.28
CA LYS A 111 12.35 -5.53 16.18
C LYS A 111 11.56 -5.49 17.49
N LYS A 112 11.24 -4.28 17.99
CA LYS A 112 10.40 -4.03 19.16
C LYS A 112 9.49 -2.84 18.88
N THR A 113 8.24 -2.93 19.26
CA THR A 113 7.25 -1.86 19.09
C THR A 113 6.18 -1.92 20.19
N SER A 114 5.66 -0.76 20.57
CA SER A 114 4.51 -0.63 21.48
C SER A 114 3.18 -0.58 20.75
N SER A 115 3.19 -0.52 19.41
CA SER A 115 2.00 -0.49 18.59
C SER A 115 1.86 -1.80 17.82
N ASN A 116 0.62 -2.27 17.66
CA ASN A 116 0.27 -3.39 16.80
C ASN A 116 -0.41 -2.96 15.50
N LEU A 117 -0.41 -1.67 15.19
CA LEU A 117 -1.07 -1.14 14.01
C LEU A 117 -0.15 -1.26 12.80
N ALA A 118 -0.35 -2.31 12.02
CA ALA A 118 0.33 -2.49 10.74
C ALA A 118 -0.22 -1.52 9.69
N ILE A 119 0.66 -1.01 8.86
CA ILE A 119 0.31 -0.30 7.63
C ILE A 119 0.02 -1.37 6.59
N THR A 120 -1.21 -1.39 6.09
CA THR A 120 -1.64 -2.36 5.08
C THR A 120 -1.07 -1.99 3.70
N GLY A 121 -1.24 -2.88 2.73
CA GLY A 121 -0.80 -2.64 1.35
C GLY A 121 -1.75 -1.79 0.49
N LEU A 122 -2.48 -0.84 1.09
CA LEU A 122 -3.38 0.06 0.38
C LEU A 122 -3.11 1.52 0.76
N TYR A 123 -2.74 2.30 -0.23
CA TYR A 123 -2.28 3.67 -0.08
C TYR A 123 -2.94 4.59 -1.09
N PHE A 124 -3.19 5.84 -0.69
CA PHE A 124 -3.65 6.92 -1.56
C PHE A 124 -2.71 8.11 -1.41
N PHE A 125 -2.26 8.66 -2.53
CA PHE A 125 -1.33 9.78 -2.56
C PHE A 125 -1.79 10.86 -3.54
N ASP A 126 -1.45 12.10 -3.24
CA ASP A 126 -1.42 13.16 -4.26
C ASP A 126 -0.23 12.95 -5.22
N ASN A 127 -0.19 13.67 -6.33
CA ASN A 127 0.85 13.53 -7.36
C ASN A 127 2.27 13.86 -6.87
N LYS A 128 2.42 14.53 -5.73
CA LYS A 128 3.74 14.79 -5.10
C LYS A 128 4.48 13.52 -4.69
N VAL A 129 3.78 12.39 -4.70
CA VAL A 129 4.39 11.08 -4.40
C VAL A 129 5.57 10.78 -5.30
N VAL A 130 5.52 11.17 -6.58
CA VAL A 130 6.64 10.98 -7.54
C VAL A 130 7.85 11.78 -7.10
N ASP A 131 7.68 13.07 -6.80
CA ASP A 131 8.77 13.95 -6.36
C ASP A 131 9.36 13.52 -5.02
N TYR A 132 8.51 13.06 -4.10
CA TYR A 132 8.99 12.54 -2.81
C TYR A 132 9.75 11.23 -3.02
N SER A 133 9.30 10.35 -3.90
CA SER A 133 9.99 9.09 -4.21
C SER A 133 11.35 9.32 -4.86
N LYS A 134 11.51 10.32 -5.72
CA LYS A 134 12.81 10.72 -6.31
C LYS A 134 13.84 11.15 -5.26
N LYS A 135 13.37 11.66 -4.12
CA LYS A 135 14.24 12.17 -3.04
C LYS A 135 14.54 11.14 -1.95
N LEU A 136 13.99 9.94 -2.05
CA LEU A 136 14.30 8.86 -1.11
C LEU A 136 15.70 8.30 -1.36
N LYS A 137 16.32 7.86 -0.27
CA LYS A 137 17.58 7.11 -0.33
C LYS A 137 17.29 5.65 -0.01
N PRO A 138 17.97 4.70 -0.66
CA PRO A 138 17.86 3.29 -0.30
C PRO A 138 18.23 3.05 1.15
N SER A 139 17.49 2.17 1.81
CA SER A 139 17.80 1.69 3.17
C SER A 139 19.01 0.74 3.18
N GLN A 140 19.35 0.21 4.37
CA GLN A 140 20.35 -0.84 4.51
C GLN A 140 19.99 -2.12 3.73
N ARG A 141 18.72 -2.29 3.36
CA ARG A 141 18.24 -3.39 2.50
C ARG A 141 18.37 -3.09 1.00
N HIS A 142 19.00 -1.97 0.64
CA HIS A 142 19.12 -1.46 -0.73
C HIS A 142 17.77 -1.21 -1.42
N GLU A 143 16.71 -0.96 -0.63
CA GLU A 143 15.36 -0.68 -1.11
C GLU A 143 14.89 0.71 -0.70
N LEU A 144 14.05 1.33 -1.54
CA LEU A 144 13.29 2.51 -1.19
C LEU A 144 12.13 2.08 -0.28
N GLU A 145 12.13 2.57 0.96
CA GLU A 145 11.12 2.15 1.95
C GLU A 145 9.84 2.97 1.84
N ILE A 146 8.71 2.28 1.84
CA ILE A 146 7.39 2.96 1.88
C ILE A 146 7.21 3.75 3.19
N ALA A 147 7.77 3.26 4.28
CA ALA A 147 7.76 3.94 5.58
C ALA A 147 8.44 5.31 5.51
N ASP A 148 9.55 5.44 4.78
CA ASP A 148 10.26 6.72 4.60
C ASP A 148 9.45 7.69 3.75
N LEU A 149 8.80 7.19 2.69
CA LEU A 149 7.87 7.99 1.89
C LEU A 149 6.72 8.53 2.74
N LEU A 150 6.10 7.68 3.53
CA LEU A 150 5.02 8.07 4.44
C LEU A 150 5.49 9.04 5.52
N ASN A 151 6.71 8.88 6.04
CA ASN A 151 7.29 9.82 6.99
C ASN A 151 7.51 11.21 6.36
N LYS A 152 7.78 11.33 5.05
CA LYS A 152 7.80 12.62 4.35
C LYS A 152 6.43 13.31 4.38
N TYR A 153 5.36 12.57 4.12
CA TYR A 153 4.00 13.10 4.23
C TYR A 153 3.65 13.46 5.67
N ARG A 154 4.02 12.61 6.63
CA ARG A 154 3.78 12.83 8.07
C ARG A 154 4.47 14.11 8.57
N SER A 155 5.75 14.30 8.25
CA SER A 155 6.53 15.48 8.68
C SER A 155 5.94 16.80 8.15
N ASN A 156 5.24 16.75 7.03
CA ASN A 156 4.52 17.88 6.44
C ASN A 156 3.05 17.99 6.93
N ASN A 157 2.64 17.23 7.95
CA ASN A 157 1.25 17.15 8.44
C ASN A 157 0.23 16.78 7.33
N ARG A 158 0.64 15.98 6.34
CA ARG A 158 -0.16 15.60 5.18
C ARG A 158 -0.47 14.10 5.11
N LEU A 159 -0.26 13.36 6.19
CA LEU A 159 -0.57 11.93 6.28
C LEU A 159 -1.78 11.71 7.18
N LYS A 160 -2.79 10.98 6.68
CA LYS A 160 -3.97 10.57 7.43
C LYS A 160 -4.04 9.06 7.55
N ALA A 161 -4.47 8.58 8.72
CA ALA A 161 -4.77 7.19 8.97
C ALA A 161 -6.25 6.91 8.68
N GLU A 162 -6.52 5.81 7.99
CA GLU A 162 -7.82 5.19 7.87
C GLU A 162 -7.77 3.85 8.60
N PHE A 163 -8.84 3.49 9.31
CA PHE A 163 -8.90 2.23 10.05
C PHE A 163 -9.89 1.30 9.38
N ILE A 164 -9.49 0.06 9.16
CA ILE A 164 -10.42 -0.97 8.74
C ILE A 164 -11.39 -1.20 9.89
N GLY A 165 -12.67 -0.88 9.67
CA GLY A 165 -13.71 -0.88 10.70
C GLY A 165 -14.04 -2.27 11.23
N ARG A 166 -14.92 -2.34 12.25
CA ARG A 166 -15.43 -3.61 12.78
C ARG A 166 -16.08 -4.42 11.65
N GLY A 167 -15.86 -5.74 11.63
CA GLY A 167 -16.31 -6.61 10.57
C GLY A 167 -15.53 -6.47 9.26
N GLY A 168 -14.49 -5.63 9.23
CA GLY A 168 -13.54 -5.59 8.14
C GLY A 168 -12.32 -6.46 8.43
N THR A 169 -11.73 -6.98 7.36
CA THR A 169 -10.55 -7.85 7.42
C THR A 169 -9.51 -7.37 6.43
N TRP A 170 -8.26 -7.54 6.80
CA TRP A 170 -7.09 -7.43 5.93
C TRP A 170 -6.21 -8.65 6.14
N LEU A 171 -5.83 -9.29 5.05
CA LEU A 171 -4.92 -10.43 5.03
C LEU A 171 -3.81 -10.15 4.01
N ASP A 172 -2.58 -10.39 4.42
CA ASP A 172 -1.40 -10.32 3.57
C ASP A 172 -1.08 -11.74 3.08
N THR A 173 -1.54 -12.08 1.88
CA THR A 173 -1.39 -13.43 1.31
C THR A 173 0.02 -13.74 0.82
N GLY A 174 1.00 -12.91 1.16
CA GLY A 174 2.41 -13.14 0.86
C GLY A 174 3.04 -14.32 1.59
N ASN A 175 2.35 -14.89 2.60
CA ASN A 175 2.73 -16.13 3.27
C ASN A 175 1.63 -17.20 3.15
N ILE A 176 2.00 -18.47 3.34
CA ILE A 176 1.11 -19.62 3.12
C ILE A 176 -0.06 -19.64 4.12
N GLU A 177 0.20 -19.28 5.37
CA GLU A 177 -0.83 -19.31 6.43
C GLU A 177 -1.94 -18.28 6.16
N ASP A 178 -1.55 -17.04 5.82
CA ASP A 178 -2.51 -15.99 5.50
C ASP A 178 -3.20 -16.23 4.16
N PHE A 179 -2.53 -16.85 3.17
CA PHE A 179 -3.15 -17.30 1.93
C PHE A 179 -4.24 -18.34 2.20
N TYR A 180 -3.96 -19.32 3.06
CA TYR A 180 -4.95 -20.33 3.46
C TYR A 180 -6.13 -19.70 4.23
N SER A 181 -5.82 -18.77 5.14
CA SER A 181 -6.84 -18.03 5.90
C SER A 181 -7.74 -17.21 4.97
N ALA A 182 -7.17 -16.54 3.97
CA ALA A 182 -7.93 -15.79 2.97
C ALA A 182 -8.82 -16.71 2.12
N SER A 183 -8.31 -17.87 1.71
CA SER A 183 -9.08 -18.86 0.96
C SER A 183 -10.28 -19.38 1.75
N ASN A 184 -10.09 -19.70 3.02
CA ASN A 184 -11.17 -20.12 3.91
C ASN A 184 -12.20 -19.00 4.12
N TYR A 185 -11.75 -17.76 4.26
CA TYR A 185 -12.65 -16.60 4.43
C TYR A 185 -13.52 -16.36 3.20
N VAL A 186 -12.99 -16.56 2.00
CA VAL A 186 -13.75 -16.39 0.75
C VAL A 186 -14.72 -17.53 0.51
N SER A 187 -14.42 -18.73 1.03
CA SER A 187 -15.27 -19.92 0.87
C SER A 187 -16.41 -20.03 1.88
N SER A 188 -16.38 -19.26 2.97
CA SER A 188 -17.42 -19.20 4.02
C SER A 188 -18.51 -18.18 3.70
#